data_39c325d00b6939cff5a103a1526ce6b4
#
_entry.id   39c325d00b6939cff5a103a1526ce6b4
#
_cell.length_a   1.000
_cell.length_b   1.000
_cell.length_c   1.000
_cell.angle_alpha   90.00
_cell.angle_beta   90.00
_cell.angle_gamma   90.00
#
_symmetry.space_group_name_H-M   'P 1'
#
loop_
_entity.id
_entity.type
_entity.pdbx_description
1 polymer ?
#
loop_
_entity_poly.entity_id
_entity_poly.type
_entity_poly.pdbx_seq_one_letter_code
_entity_poly.pdbx_strand_id
1 'polypeptide(L)'
;MKNPLLVNALEMLRRPGTQKDVAMSVTASMLGIDDPRLLPCHEIEVDLRCESLSDGIVVDGGVRVDFRGDCRRCLTPLTGTVTIEVHELYQVNLTDPDAFPIENDQIDLGAMVRESVLLDLPDAPVCRPDCAGLCPVCGIDRNVSDCGCTVSSPDPRWAGLEAIRDQLPE
;
A
#
# COMPACT_ATOMS: atom_id res chain seq x y z
N MET A 1 22.66 9.74 -3.56
CA MET A 1 22.57 9.09 -2.25
C MET A 1 22.76 7.59 -2.45
N LYS A 2 23.47 6.87 -1.55
CA LYS A 2 23.55 5.41 -1.67
C LYS A 2 22.21 4.81 -1.25
N ASN A 3 21.65 3.95 -2.08
CA ASN A 3 20.46 3.17 -1.72
C ASN A 3 20.84 2.17 -0.59
N PRO A 4 20.32 2.30 0.63
CA PRO A 4 20.67 1.44 1.75
C PRO A 4 20.13 0.01 1.59
N LEU A 5 19.13 -0.18 0.72
CA LEU A 5 18.47 -1.45 0.43
C LEU A 5 19.03 -2.15 -0.83
N LEU A 6 20.20 -1.73 -1.30
CA LEU A 6 20.91 -2.43 -2.36
C LEU A 6 21.73 -3.59 -1.77
N VAL A 7 21.34 -4.81 -2.08
CA VAL A 7 21.90 -6.03 -1.49
C VAL A 7 22.75 -6.76 -2.51
N ASN A 8 23.99 -7.13 -2.12
CA ASN A 8 24.83 -7.97 -2.94
C ASN A 8 24.30 -9.41 -2.94
N ALA A 9 24.01 -9.94 -4.11
CA ALA A 9 23.43 -11.25 -4.36
C ALA A 9 24.42 -12.30 -4.87
N LEU A 10 25.67 -11.92 -5.12
CA LEU A 10 26.68 -12.78 -5.78
C LEU A 10 26.87 -14.14 -5.08
N GLU A 11 26.93 -14.15 -3.76
CA GLU A 11 27.10 -15.38 -2.99
C GLU A 11 25.82 -16.23 -3.03
N MET A 12 24.66 -15.59 -2.95
CA MET A 12 23.35 -16.24 -3.02
C MET A 12 23.13 -16.91 -4.37
N LEU A 13 23.47 -16.22 -5.47
CA LEU A 13 23.36 -16.76 -6.84
C LEU A 13 24.24 -17.99 -7.08
N ARG A 14 25.35 -18.12 -6.33
CA ARG A 14 26.28 -19.26 -6.46
C ARG A 14 25.88 -20.47 -5.62
N ARG A 15 25.02 -20.29 -4.62
CA ARG A 15 24.65 -21.32 -3.65
C ARG A 15 23.17 -21.31 -3.37
N PRO A 16 22.36 -22.07 -4.14
CA PRO A 16 20.94 -22.22 -3.85
C PRO A 16 20.69 -22.66 -2.39
N GLY A 17 19.63 -22.13 -1.77
CA GLY A 17 19.31 -22.34 -0.36
C GLY A 17 20.02 -21.39 0.61
N THR A 18 20.87 -20.48 0.12
CA THR A 18 21.45 -19.42 0.97
C THR A 18 20.37 -18.42 1.34
N GLN A 19 20.32 -18.04 2.61
CA GLN A 19 19.39 -17.04 3.12
C GLN A 19 20.13 -15.81 3.63
N LYS A 20 19.49 -14.65 3.52
CA LYS A 20 19.99 -13.38 4.03
C LYS A 20 18.85 -12.54 4.56
N ASP A 21 18.92 -12.19 5.84
CA ASP A 21 17.95 -11.30 6.47
C ASP A 21 18.38 -9.82 6.29
N VAL A 22 17.41 -8.96 6.04
CA VAL A 22 17.56 -7.51 5.88
C VAL A 22 16.53 -6.83 6.79
N ALA A 23 16.97 -6.38 7.95
CA ALA A 23 16.14 -5.65 8.91
C ALA A 23 16.72 -4.26 9.13
N MET A 24 15.97 -3.23 8.77
CA MET A 24 16.39 -1.84 8.94
C MET A 24 15.23 -0.86 8.84
N SER A 25 15.47 0.37 9.28
CA SER A 25 14.58 1.50 9.06
C SER A 25 15.18 2.43 8.01
N VAL A 26 14.34 2.92 7.10
CA VAL A 26 14.71 3.88 6.05
C VAL A 26 13.72 5.04 6.02
N THR A 27 14.16 6.20 5.57
CA THR A 27 13.23 7.33 5.38
C THR A 27 12.61 7.29 3.98
N ALA A 28 11.41 7.83 3.82
CA ALA A 28 10.74 7.96 2.52
C ALA A 28 11.62 8.65 1.47
N SER A 29 12.40 9.66 1.90
CA SER A 29 13.32 10.39 1.01
C SER A 29 14.46 9.53 0.47
N MET A 30 14.94 8.53 1.23
CA MET A 30 15.97 7.58 0.75
C MET A 30 15.44 6.67 -0.35
N LEU A 31 14.14 6.40 -0.33
CA LEU A 31 13.44 5.63 -1.36
C LEU A 31 12.90 6.52 -2.50
N GLY A 32 13.13 7.84 -2.44
CA GLY A 32 12.59 8.78 -3.40
C GLY A 32 11.06 8.87 -3.38
N ILE A 33 10.43 8.58 -2.24
CA ILE A 33 8.98 8.71 -2.05
C ILE A 33 8.69 10.13 -1.58
N ASP A 34 7.85 10.85 -2.34
CA ASP A 34 7.27 12.13 -1.99
C ASP A 34 5.75 12.01 -2.09
N ASP A 35 5.13 11.55 -1.00
CA ASP A 35 3.69 11.31 -0.93
C ASP A 35 3.12 12.00 0.32
N PRO A 36 2.09 12.87 0.16
CA PRO A 36 1.50 13.61 1.28
C PRO A 36 0.79 12.72 2.31
N ARG A 37 0.48 11.47 1.96
CA ARG A 37 -0.11 10.50 2.88
C ARG A 37 0.89 9.96 3.88
N LEU A 38 2.19 10.05 3.63
CA LEU A 38 3.21 9.66 4.59
C LEU A 38 3.36 10.68 5.71
N LEU A 39 3.58 10.20 6.93
CA LEU A 39 3.92 11.05 8.05
C LEU A 39 5.35 11.60 7.87
N PRO A 40 5.55 12.92 7.96
CA PRO A 40 6.87 13.51 7.87
C PRO A 40 7.81 12.95 8.95
N CYS A 41 9.04 12.66 8.58
CA CYS A 41 10.09 12.18 9.48
C CYS A 41 9.85 10.79 10.12
N HIS A 42 8.78 10.08 9.74
CA HIS A 42 8.62 8.69 10.14
C HIS A 42 9.46 7.77 9.27
N GLU A 43 9.95 6.73 9.89
CA GLU A 43 10.77 5.71 9.23
C GLU A 43 9.86 4.62 8.68
N ILE A 44 10.26 4.05 7.56
CA ILE A 44 9.68 2.85 6.99
C ILE A 44 10.50 1.68 7.55
N GLU A 45 9.85 0.83 8.32
CA GLU A 45 10.46 -0.37 8.87
C GLU A 45 10.43 -1.47 7.81
N VAL A 46 11.59 -2.05 7.54
CA VAL A 46 11.78 -3.12 6.53
C VAL A 46 12.33 -4.34 7.26
N ASP A 47 11.62 -5.45 7.17
CA ASP A 47 12.03 -6.75 7.72
C ASP A 47 11.80 -7.83 6.64
N LEU A 48 12.85 -8.14 5.90
CA LEU A 48 12.80 -8.99 4.73
C LEU A 48 13.83 -10.12 4.83
N ARG A 49 13.47 -11.26 4.25
CA ARG A 49 14.34 -12.41 4.06
C ARG A 49 14.49 -12.70 2.58
N CYS A 50 15.70 -12.73 2.12
CA CYS A 50 16.07 -13.16 0.76
C CYS A 50 16.49 -14.62 0.81
N GLU A 51 15.92 -15.47 -0.04
CA GLU A 51 16.28 -16.88 -0.18
C GLU A 51 16.63 -17.18 -1.62
N SER A 52 17.81 -17.80 -1.82
CA SER A 52 18.28 -18.17 -3.14
C SER A 52 17.64 -19.47 -3.61
N LEU A 53 17.01 -19.43 -4.76
CA LEU A 53 16.50 -20.59 -5.49
C LEU A 53 17.44 -20.96 -6.66
N SER A 54 17.05 -21.97 -7.45
CA SER A 54 17.80 -22.40 -8.64
C SER A 54 17.76 -21.38 -9.79
N ASP A 55 16.70 -20.57 -9.86
CA ASP A 55 16.37 -19.67 -10.98
C ASP A 55 16.22 -18.21 -10.56
N GLY A 56 16.44 -17.90 -9.28
CA GLY A 56 16.31 -16.53 -8.77
C GLY A 56 16.50 -16.42 -7.26
N ILE A 57 16.03 -15.30 -6.73
CA ILE A 57 16.01 -15.03 -5.30
C ILE A 57 14.58 -14.61 -4.93
N VAL A 58 13.97 -15.33 -4.00
CA VAL A 58 12.69 -14.93 -3.41
C VAL A 58 12.95 -14.02 -2.23
N VAL A 59 12.16 -12.97 -2.12
CA VAL A 59 12.18 -12.01 -1.01
C VAL A 59 10.83 -12.06 -0.31
N ASP A 60 10.86 -12.53 0.93
CA ASP A 60 9.68 -12.63 1.80
C ASP A 60 9.82 -11.73 3.00
N GLY A 61 8.70 -11.27 3.55
CA GLY A 61 8.70 -10.54 4.80
C GLY A 61 7.67 -9.44 4.86
N GLY A 62 8.01 -8.32 5.53
CA GLY A 62 7.08 -7.24 5.72
C GLY A 62 7.72 -5.86 5.70
N VAL A 63 6.92 -4.90 5.26
CA VAL A 63 7.25 -3.47 5.34
C VAL A 63 6.17 -2.79 6.15
N ARG A 64 6.56 -1.93 7.08
CA ARG A 64 5.65 -1.21 7.95
C ARG A 64 5.83 0.28 7.78
N VAL A 65 4.74 0.99 7.59
CA VAL A 65 4.75 2.42 7.33
C VAL A 65 3.58 3.12 8.01
N ASP A 66 3.86 4.28 8.61
CA ASP A 66 2.84 5.12 9.19
C ASP A 66 2.30 6.11 8.16
N PHE A 67 0.98 6.23 8.11
CA PHE A 67 0.30 7.14 7.20
C PHE A 67 -0.60 8.14 7.93
N ARG A 68 -0.94 9.21 7.22
CA ARG A 68 -1.95 10.20 7.61
C ARG A 68 -2.95 10.39 6.47
N GLY A 69 -4.14 10.81 6.82
CA GLY A 69 -5.18 11.14 5.84
C GLY A 69 -6.41 11.70 6.53
N ASP A 70 -7.43 11.93 5.75
CA ASP A 70 -8.75 12.32 6.24
C ASP A 70 -9.75 11.19 6.00
N CYS A 71 -10.66 10.98 6.96
CA CYS A 71 -11.74 10.03 6.78
C CYS A 71 -12.57 10.40 5.55
N ARG A 72 -12.69 9.50 4.57
CA ARG A 72 -13.46 9.74 3.34
C ARG A 72 -14.95 10.05 3.57
N ARG A 73 -15.48 9.77 4.79
CA ARG A 73 -16.89 9.97 5.11
C ARG A 73 -17.14 11.22 5.93
N CYS A 74 -16.34 11.50 6.97
CA CYS A 74 -16.56 12.61 7.88
C CYS A 74 -15.47 13.68 7.86
N LEU A 75 -14.43 13.49 7.05
CA LEU A 75 -13.28 14.40 6.88
C LEU A 75 -12.48 14.65 8.16
N THR A 76 -12.66 13.82 9.19
CA THR A 76 -11.83 13.89 10.39
C THR A 76 -10.43 13.40 10.07
N PRO A 77 -9.38 14.18 10.41
CA PRO A 77 -8.00 13.73 10.26
C PRO A 77 -7.74 12.43 11.02
N LEU A 78 -7.00 11.55 10.42
CA LEU A 78 -6.59 10.28 11.03
C LEU A 78 -5.15 9.93 10.66
N THR A 79 -4.57 9.11 11.51
CA THR A 79 -3.28 8.47 11.28
C THR A 79 -3.44 6.97 11.52
N GLY A 80 -2.60 6.18 10.90
CA GLY A 80 -2.58 4.74 11.09
C GLY A 80 -1.28 4.14 10.60
N THR A 81 -1.16 2.85 10.77
CA THR A 81 -0.01 2.06 10.31
C THR A 81 -0.50 1.03 9.31
N VAL A 82 0.18 0.90 8.18
CA VAL A 82 0.01 -0.18 7.21
C VAL A 82 1.16 -1.16 7.37
N THR A 83 0.83 -2.45 7.39
CA THR A 83 1.80 -3.54 7.29
C THR A 83 1.58 -4.23 5.96
N ILE A 84 2.61 -4.22 5.14
CA ILE A 84 2.62 -4.71 3.77
C ILE A 84 3.35 -6.05 3.79
N GLU A 85 2.69 -7.10 3.35
CA GLU A 85 3.32 -8.40 3.15
C GLU A 85 4.04 -8.39 1.80
N VAL A 86 5.31 -8.79 1.82
CA VAL A 86 6.17 -8.87 0.64
C VAL A 86 6.41 -10.33 0.30
N HIS A 87 6.17 -10.67 -0.96
CA HIS A 87 6.53 -11.95 -1.54
C HIS A 87 6.91 -11.74 -3.01
N GLU A 88 8.19 -11.49 -3.27
CA GLU A 88 8.65 -11.05 -4.58
C GLU A 88 9.80 -11.92 -5.10
N LEU A 89 9.83 -12.10 -6.42
CA LEU A 89 10.85 -12.86 -7.12
C LEU A 89 11.84 -11.93 -7.84
N TYR A 90 13.12 -12.20 -7.69
CA TYR A 90 14.19 -11.54 -8.41
C TYR A 90 14.90 -12.53 -9.33
N GLN A 91 15.09 -12.17 -10.60
CA GLN A 91 15.71 -13.05 -11.60
C GLN A 91 16.81 -12.32 -12.38
N VAL A 92 17.88 -13.07 -12.75
CA VAL A 92 18.93 -12.60 -13.68
C VAL A 92 18.38 -12.55 -15.11
N ASN A 93 17.68 -13.62 -15.50
CA ASN A 93 16.99 -13.69 -16.78
C ASN A 93 15.49 -13.65 -16.49
N LEU A 94 14.85 -12.55 -16.82
CA LEU A 94 13.43 -12.36 -16.56
C LEU A 94 12.60 -13.33 -17.41
N THR A 95 12.19 -14.42 -16.80
CA THR A 95 11.24 -15.40 -17.37
C THR A 95 9.83 -15.19 -16.86
N ASP A 96 9.70 -14.62 -15.68
CA ASP A 96 8.46 -14.18 -15.09
C ASP A 96 8.29 -12.66 -15.36
N PRO A 97 7.16 -12.21 -15.94
CA PRO A 97 6.93 -10.81 -16.24
C PRO A 97 6.82 -9.93 -14.97
N ASP A 98 6.46 -10.52 -13.84
CA ASP A 98 6.30 -9.82 -12.56
C ASP A 98 7.57 -9.83 -11.71
N ALA A 99 8.63 -10.57 -12.14
CA ALA A 99 9.88 -10.62 -11.40
C ALA A 99 10.69 -9.33 -11.53
N PHE A 100 11.36 -8.96 -10.44
CA PHE A 100 12.33 -7.88 -10.42
C PHE A 100 13.67 -8.32 -11.01
N PRO A 101 14.43 -7.42 -11.67
CA PRO A 101 15.73 -7.76 -12.23
C PRO A 101 16.81 -7.87 -11.16
N ILE A 102 17.73 -8.84 -11.36
CA ILE A 102 19.03 -8.87 -10.67
C ILE A 102 20.04 -8.24 -11.61
N GLU A 103 20.61 -7.09 -11.24
CA GLU A 103 21.58 -6.37 -12.06
C GLU A 103 22.92 -6.26 -11.35
N ASN A 104 24.02 -6.53 -12.08
CA ASN A 104 25.39 -6.43 -11.55
C ASN A 104 25.60 -7.21 -10.23
N ASP A 105 25.02 -8.40 -10.14
CA ASP A 105 25.04 -9.24 -8.93
C ASP A 105 24.41 -8.56 -7.70
N GLN A 106 23.45 -7.66 -7.91
CA GLN A 106 22.76 -6.93 -6.86
C GLN A 106 21.25 -7.01 -7.05
N ILE A 107 20.52 -7.01 -5.95
CA ILE A 107 19.07 -6.82 -5.88
C ILE A 107 18.77 -5.47 -5.26
N ASP A 108 17.89 -4.71 -5.89
CA ASP A 108 17.43 -3.42 -5.39
C ASP A 108 16.08 -3.60 -4.65
N LEU A 109 16.19 -3.87 -3.36
CA LEU A 109 15.00 -3.94 -2.49
C LEU A 109 14.34 -2.57 -2.30
N GLY A 110 15.07 -1.48 -2.52
CA GLY A 110 14.52 -0.12 -2.38
C GLY A 110 13.48 0.21 -3.44
N ALA A 111 13.68 -0.24 -4.67
CA ALA A 111 12.71 -0.08 -5.75
C ALA A 111 11.41 -0.84 -5.43
N MET A 112 11.51 -2.09 -5.01
CA MET A 112 10.39 -2.94 -4.61
C MET A 112 9.65 -2.35 -3.39
N VAL A 113 10.36 -2.00 -2.30
CA VAL A 113 9.75 -1.39 -1.11
C VAL A 113 9.03 -0.09 -1.45
N ARG A 114 9.62 0.74 -2.33
CA ARG A 114 8.97 1.97 -2.81
C ARG A 114 7.64 1.66 -3.49
N GLU A 115 7.63 0.70 -4.40
CA GLU A 115 6.45 0.31 -5.16
C GLU A 115 5.37 -0.24 -4.24
N SER A 116 5.70 -1.20 -3.38
CA SER A 116 4.78 -1.77 -2.39
C SER A 116 4.16 -0.72 -1.48
N VAL A 117 4.98 0.21 -0.94
CA VAL A 117 4.47 1.30 -0.09
C VAL A 117 3.47 2.18 -0.83
N LEU A 118 3.78 2.59 -2.07
CA LEU A 118 2.90 3.48 -2.84
C LEU A 118 1.58 2.81 -3.22
N LEU A 119 1.58 1.49 -3.46
CA LEU A 119 0.39 0.72 -3.80
C LEU A 119 -0.53 0.48 -2.58
N ASP A 120 0.05 0.23 -1.41
CA ASP A 120 -0.70 -0.15 -0.22
C ASP A 120 -1.11 1.03 0.68
N LEU A 121 -0.57 2.24 0.43
CA LEU A 121 -1.01 3.43 1.15
C LEU A 121 -2.51 3.68 0.90
N PRO A 122 -3.35 3.81 1.96
CA PRO A 122 -4.78 3.97 1.80
C PRO A 122 -5.16 5.26 1.05
N ASP A 123 -5.85 5.13 -0.08
CA ASP A 123 -6.38 6.29 -0.83
C ASP A 123 -7.61 6.90 -0.19
N ALA A 124 -8.40 6.10 0.53
CA ALA A 124 -9.69 6.52 1.06
C ALA A 124 -9.96 5.91 2.45
N PRO A 125 -9.13 6.23 3.46
CA PRO A 125 -9.26 5.65 4.78
C PRO A 125 -10.57 6.06 5.46
N VAL A 126 -11.03 5.25 6.41
CA VAL A 126 -12.19 5.56 7.25
C VAL A 126 -11.77 5.57 8.71
N CYS A 127 -12.28 6.52 9.51
CA CYS A 127 -11.95 6.61 10.92
C CYS A 127 -12.46 5.40 11.73
N ARG A 128 -13.59 4.79 11.27
CA ARG A 128 -14.18 3.57 11.81
C ARG A 128 -15.13 2.95 10.77
N PRO A 129 -15.36 1.63 10.80
CA PRO A 129 -16.22 0.95 9.82
C PRO A 129 -17.65 1.48 9.75
N ASP A 130 -18.20 1.86 10.91
CA ASP A 130 -19.56 2.38 11.10
C ASP A 130 -19.68 3.90 10.99
N CYS A 131 -18.66 4.61 10.49
CA CYS A 131 -18.69 6.05 10.35
C CYS A 131 -19.91 6.51 9.54
N ALA A 132 -20.79 7.32 10.15
CA ALA A 132 -22.01 7.83 9.54
C ALA A 132 -21.74 8.96 8.51
N GLY A 133 -20.54 9.55 8.54
CA GLY A 133 -20.12 10.59 7.61
C GLY A 133 -20.79 11.93 7.82
N LEU A 134 -20.58 12.83 6.85
CA LEU A 134 -21.24 14.11 6.80
C LEU A 134 -22.62 13.99 6.14
N CYS A 135 -23.56 14.83 6.58
CA CYS A 135 -24.84 14.97 5.91
C CYS A 135 -24.63 15.58 4.50
N PRO A 136 -25.12 14.94 3.41
CA PRO A 136 -24.93 15.47 2.06
C PRO A 136 -25.73 16.77 1.79
N VAL A 137 -26.66 17.12 2.68
CA VAL A 137 -27.51 18.31 2.52
C VAL A 137 -26.96 19.51 3.29
N CYS A 138 -26.60 19.35 4.57
CA CYS A 138 -26.17 20.44 5.44
C CYS A 138 -24.71 20.35 5.93
N GLY A 139 -24.01 19.25 5.62
CA GLY A 139 -22.59 19.08 6.00
C GLY A 139 -22.34 18.75 7.46
N ILE A 140 -23.37 18.59 8.31
CA ILE A 140 -23.16 18.23 9.71
C ILE A 140 -22.57 16.83 9.85
N ASP A 141 -21.71 16.65 10.83
CA ASP A 141 -21.16 15.31 11.14
C ASP A 141 -22.22 14.45 11.84
N ARG A 142 -22.71 13.43 11.14
CA ARG A 142 -23.74 12.51 11.62
C ARG A 142 -23.22 11.52 12.67
N ASN A 143 -21.92 11.50 12.93
CA ASN A 143 -21.36 10.78 14.06
C ASN A 143 -21.59 11.51 15.40
N VAL A 144 -21.85 12.82 15.34
CA VAL A 144 -21.99 13.68 16.52
C VAL A 144 -23.45 14.05 16.76
N SER A 145 -24.21 14.35 15.68
CA SER A 145 -25.61 14.78 15.79
C SER A 145 -26.41 14.43 14.55
N ASP A 146 -27.74 14.26 14.74
CA ASP A 146 -28.67 14.07 13.63
C ASP A 146 -29.25 15.43 13.23
N CYS A 147 -29.27 15.73 11.94
CA CYS A 147 -29.80 16.99 11.39
C CYS A 147 -31.26 16.90 10.93
N GLY A 148 -31.85 15.72 10.90
CA GLY A 148 -33.22 15.51 10.37
C GLY A 148 -33.37 15.82 8.88
N CYS A 149 -32.29 16.08 8.12
CA CYS A 149 -32.39 16.33 6.70
C CYS A 149 -32.78 15.04 5.96
N THR A 150 -33.78 15.14 5.10
CA THR A 150 -34.13 14.08 4.17
C THR A 150 -33.31 14.23 2.89
N VAL A 151 -32.64 13.18 2.47
CA VAL A 151 -31.97 13.12 1.15
C VAL A 151 -33.08 13.05 0.11
N SER A 152 -33.26 14.12 -0.67
CA SER A 152 -34.30 14.18 -1.68
C SER A 152 -33.88 13.41 -2.94
N SER A 153 -34.85 12.78 -3.54
CA SER A 153 -34.97 12.10 -4.84
C SER A 153 -33.70 11.55 -5.50
N PRO A 154 -33.79 10.32 -6.07
CA PRO A 154 -32.76 9.74 -6.91
C PRO A 154 -32.34 10.72 -8.01
N ASP A 155 -31.05 10.75 -8.33
CA ASP A 155 -30.52 11.56 -9.44
C ASP A 155 -31.25 11.17 -10.73
N PRO A 156 -31.88 12.12 -11.43
CA PRO A 156 -32.66 11.85 -12.64
C PRO A 156 -31.87 11.10 -13.72
N ARG A 157 -30.55 11.23 -13.72
CA ARG A 157 -29.66 10.51 -14.65
C ARG A 157 -29.71 8.99 -14.47
N TRP A 158 -30.07 8.53 -13.28
CA TRP A 158 -30.14 7.11 -12.91
C TRP A 158 -31.58 6.54 -12.96
N ALA A 159 -32.58 7.38 -13.30
CA ALA A 159 -33.98 6.95 -13.34
C ALA A 159 -34.23 5.74 -14.26
N GLY A 160 -33.46 5.61 -15.35
CA GLY A 160 -33.56 4.46 -16.25
C GLY A 160 -33.11 3.14 -15.61
N LEU A 161 -32.32 3.17 -14.54
CA LEU A 161 -31.85 1.95 -13.85
C LEU A 161 -32.92 1.33 -12.94
N GLU A 162 -33.95 2.07 -12.55
CA GLU A 162 -35.05 1.56 -11.71
C GLU A 162 -35.80 0.42 -12.45
N ALA A 163 -36.02 0.60 -13.75
CA ALA A 163 -36.65 -0.43 -14.57
C ALA A 163 -35.81 -1.71 -14.70
N ILE A 164 -34.49 -1.60 -14.60
CA ILE A 164 -33.57 -2.74 -14.63
C ILE A 164 -33.50 -3.41 -13.25
N ARG A 165 -33.49 -2.62 -12.16
CA ARG A 165 -33.49 -3.14 -10.81
C ARG A 165 -34.65 -4.08 -10.55
N ASP A 166 -35.85 -3.74 -11.04
CA ASP A 166 -37.08 -4.53 -10.86
C ASP A 166 -37.06 -5.86 -11.66
N GLN A 167 -36.08 -6.02 -12.56
CA GLN A 167 -35.88 -7.24 -13.36
C GLN A 167 -34.78 -8.17 -12.81
N LEU A 168 -34.02 -7.72 -11.79
CA LEU A 168 -32.96 -8.53 -11.17
C LEU A 168 -33.59 -9.51 -10.17
N PRO A 169 -33.22 -10.79 -10.21
CA PRO A 169 -33.63 -11.75 -9.18
C PRO A 169 -33.00 -11.38 -7.82
N GLU A 170 -33.72 -11.62 -6.73
CA GLU A 170 -33.22 -11.48 -5.37
C GLU A 170 -32.09 -12.45 -5.06
#